data_6637c7c80f8cc7f1cfc137cd216de43c
#
_entry.id   6637c7c80f8cc7f1cfc137cd216de43c
#
_cell.length_a   1.000
_cell.length_b   1.000
_cell.length_c   1.000
_cell.angle_alpha   90.00
_cell.angle_beta   90.00
_cell.angle_gamma   90.00
#
_symmetry.space_group_name_H-M   'P 1'
#
loop_
_entity.id
_entity.type
_entity.pdbx_description
1 polymer ?
#
loop_
_entity_poly.entity_id
_entity_poly.type
_entity_poly.pdbx_seq_one_letter_code
_entity_poly.pdbx_strand_id
1 'polypeptide(L)'
;YGFGNFEILVTEDFTSNITPANLQPETTTIEGSADKLTVASYNLLNLDPNDADGDEDVANGRFDAIASQIVNNLKTPDIIGLQEIQDNSGSADDGVTSADETLQQLVEAIAAAGGPTYSFIDNTFIGNDTNGGQPVGNIRTAFLYNPERVGFVDGSRTAITNVSAQQTDS
;
A
#
# COMPACT_ATOMS: atom_id res chain seq x y z
N TYR A 1 3.63 6.72 -28.26
CA TYR A 1 4.87 6.30 -27.58
C TYR A 1 4.85 6.91 -26.20
N GLY A 2 4.59 6.12 -25.19
CA GLY A 2 4.55 6.55 -23.80
C GLY A 2 5.50 5.72 -22.93
N PHE A 3 6.16 6.34 -21.95
CA PHE A 3 7.08 5.70 -21.01
C PHE A 3 8.14 4.77 -21.66
N GLY A 4 8.61 5.11 -22.86
CA GLY A 4 9.58 4.31 -23.60
C GLY A 4 9.01 3.10 -24.37
N ASN A 5 7.70 2.90 -24.35
CA ASN A 5 7.03 1.80 -25.01
C ASN A 5 6.21 2.25 -26.23
N PHE A 6 5.97 1.32 -27.14
CA PHE A 6 5.02 1.54 -28.23
C PHE A 6 3.60 1.28 -27.72
N GLU A 7 2.69 2.19 -28.04
CA GLU A 7 1.28 2.11 -27.68
C GLU A 7 0.44 2.03 -28.94
N ILE A 8 -0.66 1.28 -28.88
CA ILE A 8 -1.68 1.29 -29.91
C ILE A 8 -2.70 2.36 -29.53
N LEU A 9 -2.70 3.46 -30.28
CA LEU A 9 -3.70 4.50 -30.12
C LEU A 9 -4.88 4.20 -31.02
N VAL A 10 -6.07 4.18 -30.45
CA VAL A 10 -7.30 4.01 -31.20
C VAL A 10 -7.72 5.38 -31.73
N THR A 11 -7.97 5.46 -33.04
CA THR A 11 -8.28 6.73 -33.74
C THR A 11 -9.78 6.96 -33.93
N GLU A 12 -10.60 5.98 -33.59
CA GLU A 12 -12.06 6.05 -33.67
C GLU A 12 -12.70 5.61 -32.36
N ASP A 13 -13.90 6.11 -32.05
CA ASP A 13 -14.66 5.65 -30.91
C ASP A 13 -15.12 4.20 -31.15
N PHE A 14 -14.54 3.28 -30.38
CA PHE A 14 -14.84 1.85 -30.43
C PHE A 14 -15.58 1.33 -29.19
N THR A 15 -15.97 2.22 -28.28
CA THR A 15 -16.63 1.84 -27.01
C THR A 15 -17.89 1.01 -27.26
N SER A 16 -18.61 1.30 -28.34
CA SER A 16 -19.78 0.50 -28.76
C SER A 16 -19.44 -0.96 -29.19
N ASN A 17 -18.18 -1.22 -29.50
CA ASN A 17 -17.71 -2.54 -29.93
C ASN A 17 -17.04 -3.33 -28.79
N ILE A 18 -16.96 -2.76 -27.58
CA ILE A 18 -16.42 -3.41 -26.40
C ILE A 18 -17.56 -4.11 -25.65
N THR A 19 -17.45 -5.40 -25.51
CA THR A 19 -18.30 -6.17 -24.59
C THR A 19 -17.51 -6.37 -23.29
N PRO A 20 -17.89 -5.74 -22.18
CA PRO A 20 -17.20 -5.96 -20.91
C PRO A 20 -17.25 -7.45 -20.53
N ALA A 21 -16.12 -7.98 -20.11
CA ALA A 21 -16.02 -9.37 -19.67
C ALA A 21 -16.68 -9.61 -18.29
N ASN A 22 -17.16 -8.56 -17.63
CA ASN A 22 -17.75 -8.59 -16.28
C ASN A 22 -16.85 -9.34 -15.27
N LEU A 23 -15.54 -9.10 -15.37
CA LEU A 23 -14.58 -9.68 -14.45
C LEU A 23 -14.83 -9.12 -13.04
N GLN A 24 -14.80 -10.01 -12.07
CA GLN A 24 -14.87 -9.63 -10.65
C GLN A 24 -13.45 -9.68 -10.06
N PRO A 25 -13.17 -8.87 -9.03
CA PRO A 25 -11.91 -8.99 -8.28
C PRO A 25 -11.69 -10.42 -7.81
N GLU A 26 -10.48 -10.92 -7.97
CA GLU A 26 -10.11 -12.23 -7.47
C GLU A 26 -10.21 -12.27 -5.94
N THR A 27 -10.66 -13.39 -5.40
CA THR A 27 -10.73 -13.62 -3.96
C THR A 27 -9.87 -14.83 -3.62
N THR A 28 -8.97 -14.67 -2.65
CA THR A 28 -8.10 -15.77 -2.22
C THR A 28 -8.91 -16.90 -1.59
N THR A 29 -8.45 -18.12 -1.79
CA THR A 29 -8.92 -19.31 -1.07
C THR A 29 -7.98 -19.69 0.09
N ILE A 30 -6.92 -18.90 0.32
CA ILE A 30 -5.97 -19.12 1.41
C ILE A 30 -6.63 -18.70 2.72
N GLU A 31 -6.63 -19.59 3.69
CA GLU A 31 -7.16 -19.33 5.03
C GLU A 31 -6.09 -19.61 6.08
N GLY A 32 -6.02 -18.71 7.07
CA GLY A 32 -5.21 -18.89 8.27
C GLY A 32 -5.82 -19.94 9.21
N SER A 33 -5.01 -20.44 10.13
CA SER A 33 -5.45 -21.30 11.23
C SER A 33 -4.58 -21.05 12.47
N ALA A 34 -4.85 -21.74 13.57
CA ALA A 34 -4.00 -21.63 14.76
C ALA A 34 -2.51 -21.92 14.46
N ASP A 35 -2.24 -22.81 13.49
CA ASP A 35 -0.91 -23.26 13.14
C ASP A 35 -0.37 -22.66 11.82
N LYS A 36 -1.13 -21.77 11.19
CA LYS A 36 -0.77 -21.19 9.89
C LYS A 36 -0.99 -19.68 9.90
N LEU A 37 0.04 -18.94 9.62
CA LEU A 37 -0.02 -17.52 9.34
C LEU A 37 -0.31 -17.29 7.86
N THR A 38 -1.09 -16.23 7.59
CA THR A 38 -1.32 -15.71 6.25
C THR A 38 -0.55 -14.41 6.05
N VAL A 39 0.11 -14.29 4.91
CA VAL A 39 0.88 -13.10 4.54
C VAL A 39 0.44 -12.64 3.17
N ALA A 40 0.20 -11.35 3.03
CA ALA A 40 -0.10 -10.70 1.76
C ALA A 40 0.92 -9.59 1.45
N SER A 41 1.01 -9.23 0.18
CA SER A 41 1.72 -8.07 -0.32
C SER A 41 0.72 -7.23 -1.11
N TYR A 42 0.68 -5.91 -0.87
CA TYR A 42 -0.28 -5.03 -1.50
C TYR A 42 0.34 -3.68 -1.82
N ASN A 43 0.40 -3.33 -3.11
CA ASN A 43 0.80 -2.00 -3.57
C ASN A 43 -0.40 -1.08 -3.54
N LEU A 44 -0.30 0.06 -2.85
CA LEU A 44 -1.38 0.99 -2.59
C LEU A 44 -1.38 2.21 -3.53
N LEU A 45 -0.45 2.26 -4.49
CA LEU A 45 -0.40 3.28 -5.54
C LEU A 45 -0.37 4.70 -4.96
N ASN A 46 0.70 5.03 -4.22
CA ASN A 46 0.94 6.36 -3.63
C ASN A 46 -0.16 6.83 -2.67
N LEU A 47 -0.64 5.95 -1.80
CA LEU A 47 -1.72 6.27 -0.86
C LEU A 47 -1.27 7.27 0.20
N ASP A 48 -2.04 8.34 0.39
CA ASP A 48 -1.89 9.34 1.44
C ASP A 48 -3.24 9.99 1.85
N PRO A 49 -3.29 10.77 2.95
CA PRO A 49 -4.52 11.39 3.43
C PRO A 49 -4.75 12.82 2.94
N ASN A 50 -3.91 13.37 2.05
CA ASN A 50 -3.96 14.76 1.63
C ASN A 50 -4.65 14.95 0.29
N ASP A 51 -5.94 15.28 0.29
CA ASP A 51 -6.70 15.56 -0.96
C ASP A 51 -6.31 16.90 -1.64
N ALA A 52 -5.26 17.59 -1.20
CA ALA A 52 -4.87 18.89 -1.75
C ALA A 52 -3.54 18.87 -2.51
N ASP A 53 -2.90 17.71 -2.65
CA ASP A 53 -1.57 17.56 -3.23
C ASP A 53 -1.56 17.18 -4.72
N GLY A 54 -2.72 16.93 -5.31
CA GLY A 54 -2.90 16.63 -6.75
C GLY A 54 -3.71 15.38 -7.02
N ASP A 55 -4.03 14.60 -6.01
CA ASP A 55 -5.05 13.56 -6.07
C ASP A 55 -6.03 13.69 -4.88
N GLU A 56 -7.01 12.82 -4.78
CA GLU A 56 -8.11 12.94 -3.82
C GLU A 56 -8.40 11.56 -3.21
N ASP A 57 -7.45 10.99 -2.50
CA ASP A 57 -7.54 9.63 -1.97
C ASP A 57 -8.64 9.46 -0.94
N VAL A 58 -8.84 10.44 -0.08
CA VAL A 58 -9.89 10.42 0.95
C VAL A 58 -11.25 10.71 0.31
N ALA A 59 -11.36 11.79 -0.46
CA ALA A 59 -12.63 12.21 -1.07
C ALA A 59 -13.15 11.17 -2.08
N ASN A 60 -12.27 10.45 -2.78
CA ASN A 60 -12.62 9.39 -3.71
C ASN A 60 -12.85 8.03 -3.03
N GLY A 61 -12.69 7.93 -1.72
CA GLY A 61 -12.95 6.71 -0.95
C GLY A 61 -11.93 5.58 -1.19
N ARG A 62 -10.69 5.92 -1.56
CA ARG A 62 -9.64 4.90 -1.81
C ARG A 62 -9.34 4.07 -0.58
N PHE A 63 -9.27 4.69 0.61
CA PHE A 63 -9.06 3.97 1.87
C PHE A 63 -10.13 2.91 2.10
N ASP A 64 -11.42 3.25 1.87
CA ASP A 64 -12.54 2.32 2.02
C ASP A 64 -12.49 1.20 0.97
N ALA A 65 -12.13 1.53 -0.27
CA ALA A 65 -12.01 0.55 -1.34
C ALA A 65 -10.89 -0.46 -1.05
N ILE A 66 -9.71 0.01 -0.62
CA ILE A 66 -8.57 -0.82 -0.20
C ILE A 66 -8.96 -1.69 1.00
N ALA A 67 -9.58 -1.10 2.02
CA ALA A 67 -10.06 -1.81 3.19
C ALA A 67 -11.04 -2.94 2.83
N SER A 68 -11.99 -2.64 1.93
CA SER A 68 -12.92 -3.65 1.42
C SER A 68 -12.21 -4.80 0.72
N GLN A 69 -11.17 -4.53 -0.07
CA GLN A 69 -10.38 -5.57 -0.73
C GLN A 69 -9.58 -6.41 0.27
N ILE A 70 -8.99 -5.78 1.28
CA ILE A 70 -8.27 -6.50 2.36
C ILE A 70 -9.22 -7.44 3.09
N VAL A 71 -10.43 -6.99 3.42
CA VAL A 71 -11.42 -7.79 4.17
C VAL A 71 -12.04 -8.87 3.29
N ASN A 72 -12.54 -8.52 2.11
CA ASN A 72 -13.38 -9.40 1.32
C ASN A 72 -12.59 -10.28 0.33
N ASN A 73 -11.49 -9.76 -0.21
CA ASN A 73 -10.72 -10.45 -1.24
C ASN A 73 -9.45 -11.12 -0.68
N LEU A 74 -8.69 -10.43 0.17
CA LEU A 74 -7.49 -10.99 0.82
C LEU A 74 -7.82 -11.80 2.08
N LYS A 75 -9.04 -11.70 2.61
CA LYS A 75 -9.49 -12.45 3.81
C LYS A 75 -8.72 -12.12 5.08
N THR A 76 -8.44 -10.83 5.30
CA THR A 76 -7.79 -10.33 6.51
C THR A 76 -6.49 -11.09 6.88
N PRO A 77 -5.43 -11.01 6.07
CA PRO A 77 -4.18 -11.70 6.33
C PRO A 77 -3.58 -11.32 7.68
N ASP A 78 -2.86 -12.23 8.34
CA ASP A 78 -2.21 -11.96 9.63
C ASP A 78 -1.12 -10.87 9.50
N ILE A 79 -0.45 -10.81 8.34
CA ILE A 79 0.58 -9.80 8.02
C ILE A 79 0.33 -9.30 6.59
N ILE A 80 0.43 -7.98 6.38
CA ILE A 80 0.35 -7.36 5.06
C ILE A 80 1.59 -6.48 4.87
N GLY A 81 2.41 -6.80 3.87
CA GLY A 81 3.48 -5.92 3.40
C GLY A 81 2.88 -4.90 2.43
N LEU A 82 2.93 -3.64 2.78
CA LEU A 82 2.42 -2.53 2.00
C LEU A 82 3.54 -1.89 1.17
N GLN A 83 3.25 -1.51 -0.05
CA GLN A 83 4.12 -0.72 -0.91
C GLN A 83 3.39 0.54 -1.35
N GLU A 84 4.17 1.55 -1.71
CA GLU A 84 3.71 2.85 -2.19
C GLU A 84 2.76 3.55 -1.19
N ILE A 85 3.18 3.59 0.07
CA ILE A 85 2.66 4.49 1.08
C ILE A 85 3.40 5.81 0.95
N GLN A 86 2.69 6.93 0.86
CA GLN A 86 3.28 8.27 0.98
C GLN A 86 3.24 8.75 2.43
N ASP A 87 3.90 9.87 2.70
CA ASP A 87 3.80 10.52 4.00
C ASP A 87 2.42 11.19 4.20
N ASN A 88 2.23 11.82 5.34
CA ASN A 88 0.94 12.41 5.73
C ASN A 88 0.52 13.61 4.86
N SER A 89 1.44 14.19 4.10
CA SER A 89 1.19 15.33 3.22
C SER A 89 1.20 14.98 1.73
N GLY A 90 1.39 13.70 1.40
CA GLY A 90 1.39 13.21 0.03
C GLY A 90 2.52 13.83 -0.79
N SER A 91 2.22 14.35 -1.97
CA SER A 91 3.21 14.97 -2.86
C SER A 91 3.48 16.46 -2.55
N ALA A 92 3.10 16.98 -1.38
CA ALA A 92 3.40 18.35 -0.97
C ALA A 92 4.87 18.49 -0.51
N ASP A 93 5.59 19.47 -1.06
CA ASP A 93 6.98 19.77 -0.67
C ASP A 93 7.01 20.62 0.59
N ASP A 94 6.81 20.00 1.75
CA ASP A 94 6.71 20.67 3.05
C ASP A 94 7.66 20.13 4.13
N GLY A 95 8.44 19.10 3.78
CA GLY A 95 9.41 18.46 4.66
C GLY A 95 8.81 17.43 5.64
N VAL A 96 7.53 17.13 5.55
CA VAL A 96 6.90 16.04 6.29
C VAL A 96 7.48 14.71 5.79
N THR A 97 7.79 13.81 6.71
CA THR A 97 8.31 12.47 6.38
C THR A 97 7.59 11.36 7.15
N SER A 98 6.67 11.69 8.07
CA SER A 98 5.87 10.70 8.78
C SER A 98 4.72 10.20 7.90
N ALA A 99 4.40 8.91 7.97
CA ALA A 99 3.24 8.30 7.34
C ALA A 99 2.28 7.68 8.38
N ASP A 100 2.36 8.13 9.61
CA ASP A 100 1.56 7.59 10.70
C ASP A 100 0.06 7.89 10.54
N GLU A 101 -0.31 9.06 10.01
CA GLU A 101 -1.70 9.39 9.71
C GLU A 101 -2.23 8.56 8.54
N THR A 102 -1.44 8.39 7.47
CA THR A 102 -1.77 7.52 6.33
C THR A 102 -2.07 6.09 6.79
N LEU A 103 -1.16 5.53 7.59
CA LEU A 103 -1.30 4.16 8.10
C LEU A 103 -2.43 4.02 9.11
N GLN A 104 -2.63 5.01 9.98
CA GLN A 104 -3.71 5.02 10.95
C GLN A 104 -5.08 5.07 10.27
N GLN A 105 -5.24 5.93 9.26
CA GLN A 105 -6.49 6.02 8.50
C GLN A 105 -6.81 4.70 7.77
N LEU A 106 -5.79 4.04 7.22
CA LEU A 106 -5.98 2.72 6.59
C LEU A 106 -6.43 1.66 7.61
N VAL A 107 -5.81 1.62 8.78
CA VAL A 107 -6.20 0.67 9.84
C VAL A 107 -7.64 0.92 10.30
N GLU A 108 -8.04 2.19 10.46
CA GLU A 108 -9.41 2.56 10.82
C GLU A 108 -10.42 2.16 9.75
N ALA A 109 -10.09 2.38 8.47
CA ALA A 109 -10.94 1.96 7.36
C ALA A 109 -11.11 0.42 7.32
N ILE A 110 -10.04 -0.35 7.56
CA ILE A 110 -10.11 -1.82 7.63
C ILE A 110 -11.02 -2.28 8.78
N ALA A 111 -10.89 -1.68 9.96
CA ALA A 111 -11.75 -1.98 11.11
C ALA A 111 -13.21 -1.61 10.82
N ALA A 112 -13.46 -0.47 10.18
CA ALA A 112 -14.81 -0.05 9.76
C ALA A 112 -15.42 -1.00 8.72
N ALA A 113 -14.61 -1.59 7.84
CA ALA A 113 -15.04 -2.61 6.87
C ALA A 113 -15.29 -3.99 7.50
N GLY A 114 -15.10 -4.15 8.82
CA GLY A 114 -15.32 -5.41 9.55
C GLY A 114 -14.08 -6.30 9.66
N GLY A 115 -12.91 -5.78 9.33
CA GLY A 115 -11.63 -6.46 9.54
C GLY A 115 -11.14 -6.35 10.99
N PRO A 116 -10.02 -7.04 11.32
CA PRO A 116 -9.39 -6.89 12.63
C PRO A 116 -8.77 -5.49 12.79
N THR A 117 -8.58 -5.07 14.03
CA THR A 117 -7.80 -3.87 14.32
C THR A 117 -6.32 -4.19 14.15
N TYR A 118 -5.77 -3.86 12.99
CA TYR A 118 -4.35 -4.02 12.72
C TYR A 118 -3.51 -3.03 13.52
N SER A 119 -2.30 -3.45 13.86
CA SER A 119 -1.21 -2.54 14.21
C SER A 119 -0.32 -2.34 12.97
N PHE A 120 0.40 -1.23 12.92
CA PHE A 120 1.30 -0.97 11.81
C PHE A 120 2.75 -0.75 12.24
N ILE A 121 3.66 -0.94 11.29
CA ILE A 121 5.07 -0.64 11.41
C ILE A 121 5.44 0.27 10.24
N ASP A 122 5.68 1.55 10.52
CA ASP A 122 6.18 2.51 9.55
C ASP A 122 7.68 2.33 9.32
N ASN A 123 8.14 2.63 8.10
CA ASN A 123 9.55 2.78 7.78
C ASN A 123 10.02 4.20 8.13
N THR A 124 10.49 4.39 9.34
CA THR A 124 11.00 5.70 9.82
C THR A 124 12.44 6.01 9.37
N PHE A 125 13.04 5.21 8.51
CA PHE A 125 14.36 5.48 7.92
C PHE A 125 14.28 6.28 6.62
N ILE A 126 13.14 6.86 6.33
CA ILE A 126 12.92 7.75 5.19
C ILE A 126 13.37 9.16 5.56
N GLY A 127 14.22 9.77 4.75
CA GLY A 127 14.58 11.17 4.83
C GLY A 127 13.89 11.97 3.73
N ASN A 128 13.65 13.26 3.97
CA ASN A 128 12.96 14.10 3.02
C ASN A 128 13.70 14.13 1.67
N ASP A 129 13.01 13.72 0.61
CA ASP A 129 13.49 13.68 -0.79
C ASP A 129 14.79 12.88 -1.03
N THR A 130 15.14 11.95 -0.13
CA THR A 130 16.44 11.26 -0.19
C THR A 130 16.37 9.80 -0.60
N ASN A 131 15.20 9.17 -0.57
CA ASN A 131 15.04 7.72 -0.74
C ASN A 131 14.41 7.30 -2.08
N GLY A 132 14.17 8.25 -2.99
CA GLY A 132 13.60 8.02 -4.30
C GLY A 132 12.09 7.74 -4.26
N GLY A 133 11.53 7.29 -5.38
CA GLY A 133 10.10 7.11 -5.56
C GLY A 133 9.39 8.34 -6.10
N GLN A 134 8.17 8.58 -5.65
CA GLN A 134 7.42 9.79 -5.99
C GLN A 134 8.14 11.01 -5.45
N PRO A 135 8.47 12.03 -6.26
CA PRO A 135 9.09 13.26 -5.77
C PRO A 135 8.28 13.86 -4.62
N VAL A 136 8.97 14.26 -3.56
CA VAL A 136 8.45 14.85 -2.31
C VAL A 136 7.45 14.02 -1.51
N GLY A 137 6.87 12.97 -2.06
CA GLY A 137 5.92 12.09 -1.36
C GLY A 137 6.54 11.10 -0.37
N ASN A 138 7.88 11.09 -0.27
CA ASN A 138 8.65 10.26 0.68
C ASN A 138 8.14 8.81 0.76
N ILE A 139 7.91 8.23 -0.42
CA ILE A 139 7.26 6.92 -0.63
C ILE A 139 8.03 5.80 0.06
N ARG A 140 7.30 4.85 0.65
CA ARG A 140 7.88 3.78 1.46
C ARG A 140 7.11 2.47 1.41
N THR A 141 7.73 1.45 1.99
CA THR A 141 7.07 0.22 2.39
C THR A 141 6.74 0.27 3.88
N ALA A 142 5.62 -0.34 4.27
CA ALA A 142 5.19 -0.48 5.64
C ALA A 142 4.60 -1.88 5.87
N PHE A 143 4.27 -2.21 7.10
CA PHE A 143 3.59 -3.46 7.43
C PHE A 143 2.36 -3.18 8.29
N LEU A 144 1.26 -3.91 7.97
CA LEU A 144 0.19 -4.14 8.92
C LEU A 144 0.32 -5.56 9.50
N TYR A 145 -0.04 -5.72 10.75
CA TYR A 145 -0.11 -7.04 11.38
C TYR A 145 -1.27 -7.11 12.37
N ASN A 146 -1.89 -8.28 12.45
CA ASN A 146 -2.93 -8.55 13.43
C ASN A 146 -2.29 -8.88 14.79
N PRO A 147 -2.41 -8.00 15.81
CA PRO A 147 -1.73 -8.18 17.10
C PRO A 147 -2.28 -9.36 17.93
N GLU A 148 -3.45 -9.89 17.56
CA GLU A 148 -3.98 -11.11 18.18
C GLU A 148 -3.30 -12.38 17.66
N ARG A 149 -2.57 -12.27 16.55
CA ARG A 149 -1.93 -13.39 15.85
C ARG A 149 -0.42 -13.36 15.91
N VAL A 150 0.15 -12.17 15.80
CA VAL A 150 1.61 -11.96 15.76
C VAL A 150 2.01 -10.74 16.57
N GLY A 151 3.23 -10.71 17.08
CA GLY A 151 3.81 -9.59 17.78
C GLY A 151 5.04 -9.03 17.07
N PHE A 152 5.21 -7.73 17.08
CA PHE A 152 6.43 -7.08 16.65
C PHE A 152 7.48 -7.13 17.77
N VAL A 153 8.72 -7.45 17.41
CA VAL A 153 9.86 -7.43 18.34
C VAL A 153 10.51 -6.05 18.31
N ASP A 154 10.37 -5.28 19.38
CA ASP A 154 10.97 -3.95 19.48
C ASP A 154 12.48 -4.01 19.24
N GLY A 155 12.98 -3.02 18.48
CA GLY A 155 14.39 -2.92 18.11
C GLY A 155 14.85 -3.87 16.99
N SER A 156 13.96 -4.72 16.44
CA SER A 156 14.32 -5.59 15.31
C SER A 156 14.35 -4.84 13.97
N ARG A 157 13.79 -3.64 13.88
CA ARG A 157 13.78 -2.81 12.69
C ARG A 157 15.13 -2.11 12.51
N THR A 158 15.69 -2.20 11.29
CA THR A 158 16.95 -1.55 10.95
C THR A 158 16.93 -1.05 9.52
N ALA A 159 17.68 0.02 9.26
CA ALA A 159 17.87 0.50 7.89
C ALA A 159 18.71 -0.50 7.09
N ILE A 160 18.34 -0.72 5.84
CA ILE A 160 19.17 -1.44 4.88
C ILE A 160 20.24 -0.47 4.37
N THR A 161 21.50 -0.79 4.60
CA THR A 161 22.64 0.00 4.11
C THR A 161 23.35 -0.74 2.99
N ASN A 162 24.22 -0.04 2.24
CA ASN A 162 25.04 -0.65 1.19
C ASN A 162 25.91 -1.83 1.69
N VAL A 163 26.15 -1.90 2.99
CA VAL A 163 26.93 -2.98 3.60
C VAL A 163 26.04 -4.18 3.94
N SER A 164 24.77 -3.94 4.29
CA SER A 164 23.80 -4.97 4.64
C SER A 164 23.06 -5.56 3.42
N ALA A 165 23.05 -4.85 2.30
CA ALA A 165 22.38 -5.25 1.06
C ALA A 165 23.36 -5.80 0.01
N GLN A 166 24.38 -6.53 0.40
CA GLN A 166 25.24 -7.24 -0.56
C GLN A 166 24.46 -8.39 -1.19
N GLN A 167 23.95 -8.16 -2.39
CA GLN A 167 23.55 -9.25 -3.27
C GLN A 167 24.84 -9.90 -3.80
N THR A 168 25.16 -11.08 -3.30
CA THR A 168 26.17 -11.91 -3.93
C THR A 168 25.50 -12.65 -5.06
N ASP A 169 25.72 -12.18 -6.28
CA ASP A 169 25.42 -12.96 -7.48
C ASP A 169 26.28 -14.23 -7.44
N SER A 170 25.64 -15.37 -7.25
CA SER A 170 26.25 -16.69 -7.37
C SER A 170 25.95 -17.32 -8.69
#